data_9666ba6ec8157ca922438132cb8f05c1
#
_entry.id   9666ba6ec8157ca922438132cb8f05c1
#
_cell.length_a   1.000
_cell.length_b   1.000
_cell.length_c   1.000
_cell.angle_alpha   90.00
_cell.angle_beta   90.00
_cell.angle_gamma   90.00
#
_symmetry.space_group_name_H-M   'P 1'
#
loop_
_entity.id
_entity.type
_entity.pdbx_description
1 polymer ?
#
loop_
_entity_poly.entity_id
_entity_poly.type
_entity_poly.pdbx_seq_one_letter_code
_entity_poly.pdbx_strand_id
1 'polypeptide(L)'
;MNYWEGVSIKMEFMCKSQIIESLLKKIFQTVERILANSETITSPSFYLLTPSGMERLESTCMLLIAIGEGVKGVDKLTDKKWLSFYPGMDWKGVMGMRDKIAHHYFDLDAEIVYDVIKHDLPKLKDVLQQIVDDLKVSNQAID
;
A
#
# COMPACT_ATOMS: atom_id res chain seq x y z
N MET A 1 -34.38 6.41 16.79
CA MET A 1 -32.98 6.14 17.23
C MET A 1 -32.84 6.63 18.67
N ASN A 2 -32.43 5.79 19.58
CA ASN A 2 -32.19 6.21 20.97
C ASN A 2 -30.77 6.76 21.14
N TYR A 3 -30.47 7.37 22.27
CA TYR A 3 -29.17 7.99 22.56
C TYR A 3 -28.00 6.98 22.44
N TRP A 4 -28.20 5.76 22.93
CA TRP A 4 -27.17 4.73 22.95
C TRP A 4 -26.83 4.20 21.56
N GLU A 5 -27.80 4.12 20.66
CA GLU A 5 -27.57 3.74 19.26
C GLU A 5 -26.70 4.77 18.55
N GLY A 6 -26.98 6.07 18.75
CA GLY A 6 -26.15 7.13 18.19
C GLY A 6 -24.73 7.13 18.72
N VAL A 7 -24.53 6.87 20.00
CA VAL A 7 -23.20 6.77 20.63
C VAL A 7 -22.45 5.56 20.09
N SER A 8 -23.12 4.41 19.96
CA SER A 8 -22.51 3.19 19.44
C SER A 8 -22.03 3.36 17.98
N ILE A 9 -22.85 3.97 17.12
CA ILE A 9 -22.51 4.26 15.73
C ILE A 9 -21.30 5.21 15.67
N LYS A 10 -21.27 6.25 16.49
CA LYS A 10 -20.17 7.21 16.56
C LYS A 10 -18.85 6.53 16.98
N MET A 11 -18.90 5.68 18.00
CA MET A 11 -17.73 4.92 18.46
C MET A 11 -17.22 3.95 17.40
N GLU A 12 -18.09 3.25 16.70
CA GLU A 12 -17.74 2.36 15.60
C GLU A 12 -17.04 3.12 14.48
N PHE A 13 -17.56 4.28 14.09
CA PHE A 13 -16.95 5.14 13.09
C PHE A 13 -15.55 5.61 13.49
N MET A 14 -15.36 6.03 14.74
CA MET A 14 -14.06 6.47 15.27
C MET A 14 -13.04 5.33 15.27
N CYS A 15 -13.43 4.12 15.68
CA CYS A 15 -12.56 2.94 15.64
C CYS A 15 -12.14 2.60 14.22
N LYS A 16 -13.06 2.67 13.28
CA LYS A 16 -12.81 2.39 11.84
C LYS A 16 -11.81 3.39 11.27
N SER A 17 -11.97 4.68 11.57
CA SER A 17 -11.06 5.74 11.15
C SER A 17 -9.64 5.51 11.68
N GLN A 18 -9.50 5.11 12.95
CA GLN A 18 -8.20 4.81 13.55
C GLN A 18 -7.54 3.59 12.89
N ILE A 19 -8.30 2.57 12.56
CA ILE A 19 -7.80 1.37 11.86
C ILE A 19 -7.28 1.75 10.49
N ILE A 20 -8.03 2.54 9.74
CA ILE A 20 -7.64 3.02 8.41
C ILE A 20 -6.35 3.84 8.48
N GLU A 21 -6.26 4.78 9.41
CA GLU A 21 -5.07 5.61 9.60
C GLU A 21 -3.84 4.76 9.95
N SER A 22 -3.98 3.82 10.87
CA SER A 22 -2.91 2.90 11.24
C SER A 22 -2.44 2.06 10.05
N LEU A 23 -3.38 1.55 9.26
CA LEU A 23 -3.09 0.75 8.06
C LEU A 23 -2.35 1.57 7.00
N LEU A 24 -2.80 2.79 6.75
CA LEU A 24 -2.14 3.72 5.80
C LEU A 24 -0.71 4.02 6.22
N LYS A 25 -0.47 4.24 7.51
CA LYS A 25 0.89 4.46 8.03
C LYS A 25 1.80 3.26 7.80
N LYS A 26 1.31 2.04 8.03
CA LYS A 26 2.08 0.81 7.79
C LYS A 26 2.40 0.62 6.32
N ILE A 27 1.44 0.88 5.44
CA ILE A 27 1.66 0.82 3.99
C ILE A 27 2.73 1.84 3.59
N PHE A 28 2.61 3.08 4.04
CA PHE A 28 3.55 4.15 3.74
C PHE A 28 4.97 3.81 4.21
N GLN A 29 5.13 3.34 5.44
CA GLN A 29 6.43 2.95 6.00
C GLN A 29 7.05 1.78 5.22
N THR A 30 6.23 0.83 4.77
CA THR A 30 6.69 -0.30 3.97
C THR A 30 7.18 0.17 2.61
N VAL A 31 6.46 1.08 1.96
CA VAL A 31 6.88 1.70 0.69
C VAL A 31 8.22 2.41 0.86
N GLU A 32 8.36 3.24 1.89
CA GLU A 32 9.61 3.96 2.17
C GLU A 32 10.78 3.00 2.38
N ARG A 33 10.57 1.92 3.12
CA ARG A 33 11.60 0.92 3.39
C ARG A 33 12.06 0.21 2.11
N ILE A 34 11.13 -0.18 1.25
CA ILE A 34 11.48 -0.79 -0.05
C ILE A 34 12.30 0.20 -0.88
N LEU A 35 11.85 1.45 -0.99
CA LEU A 35 12.55 2.47 -1.76
C LEU A 35 13.97 2.71 -1.24
N ALA A 36 14.12 2.87 0.07
CA ALA A 36 15.44 3.08 0.69
C ALA A 36 16.38 1.88 0.45
N ASN A 37 15.88 0.66 0.63
CA ASN A 37 16.66 -0.55 0.44
C ASN A 37 17.00 -0.85 -1.02
N SER A 38 16.34 -0.19 -1.96
CA SER A 38 16.46 -0.47 -3.40
C SER A 38 17.23 0.63 -4.14
N GLU A 39 17.70 1.68 -3.47
CA GLU A 39 18.37 2.82 -4.11
C GLU A 39 19.59 2.40 -4.95
N THR A 40 20.35 1.42 -4.47
CA THR A 40 21.57 0.96 -5.14
C THR A 40 21.33 -0.07 -6.23
N ILE A 41 20.09 -0.54 -6.39
CA ILE A 41 19.74 -1.53 -7.41
C ILE A 41 19.46 -0.79 -8.72
N THR A 42 20.26 -1.06 -9.74
CA THR A 42 20.23 -0.35 -11.03
C THR A 42 19.70 -1.18 -12.19
N SER A 43 19.47 -2.48 -11.98
CA SER A 43 18.88 -3.34 -13.02
C SER A 43 18.19 -4.57 -12.41
N PRO A 44 17.24 -5.16 -13.14
CA PRO A 44 16.57 -6.39 -12.69
C PRO A 44 17.52 -7.57 -12.50
N SER A 45 18.62 -7.61 -13.25
CA SER A 45 19.61 -8.69 -13.16
C SER A 45 20.27 -8.81 -11.80
N PHE A 46 20.28 -7.72 -11.00
CA PHE A 46 20.78 -7.77 -9.63
C PHE A 46 20.16 -8.92 -8.85
N TYR A 47 18.86 -9.14 -9.00
CA TYR A 47 18.12 -10.16 -8.24
C TYR A 47 18.47 -11.58 -8.67
N LEU A 48 18.96 -11.76 -9.90
CA LEU A 48 19.12 -13.08 -10.51
C LEU A 48 20.57 -13.58 -10.48
N LEU A 49 21.52 -12.70 -10.22
CA LEU A 49 22.96 -13.02 -10.35
C LEU A 49 23.57 -13.73 -9.14
N THR A 50 22.96 -13.59 -7.96
CA THR A 50 23.48 -14.14 -6.70
C THR A 50 22.36 -14.70 -5.82
N PRO A 51 22.67 -15.67 -4.93
CA PRO A 51 21.71 -16.11 -3.93
C PRO A 51 21.19 -14.96 -3.04
N SER A 52 22.06 -14.03 -2.69
CA SER A 52 21.69 -12.84 -1.91
C SER A 52 20.73 -11.94 -2.67
N GLY A 53 20.92 -11.75 -3.98
CA GLY A 53 20.00 -11.02 -4.83
C GLY A 53 18.61 -11.67 -4.91
N MET A 54 18.59 -13.00 -5.01
CA MET A 54 17.32 -13.75 -5.03
C MET A 54 16.59 -13.64 -3.68
N GLU A 55 17.26 -13.72 -2.56
CA GLU A 55 16.67 -13.48 -1.25
C GLU A 55 16.07 -12.07 -1.15
N ARG A 56 16.75 -11.09 -1.71
CA ARG A 56 16.27 -9.71 -1.77
C ARG A 56 15.00 -9.61 -2.61
N LEU A 57 14.95 -10.29 -3.74
CA LEU A 57 13.75 -10.36 -4.58
C LEU A 57 12.57 -10.97 -3.81
N GLU A 58 12.80 -12.09 -3.17
CA GLU A 58 11.76 -12.80 -2.40
C GLU A 58 11.20 -11.94 -1.28
N SER A 59 12.07 -11.30 -0.48
CA SER A 59 11.63 -10.42 0.61
C SER A 59 10.91 -9.18 0.09
N THR A 60 11.36 -8.59 -1.00
CA THR A 60 10.71 -7.45 -1.63
C THR A 60 9.32 -7.82 -2.16
N CYS A 61 9.20 -8.97 -2.82
CA CYS A 61 7.91 -9.46 -3.31
C CYS A 61 6.92 -9.67 -2.16
N MET A 62 7.36 -10.21 -1.05
CA MET A 62 6.52 -10.37 0.15
C MET A 62 5.97 -9.02 0.63
N LEU A 63 6.81 -8.00 0.68
CA LEU A 63 6.40 -6.66 1.10
C LEU A 63 5.48 -5.99 0.08
N LEU A 64 5.73 -6.16 -1.22
CA LEU A 64 4.85 -5.63 -2.27
C LEU A 64 3.45 -6.26 -2.21
N ILE A 65 3.38 -7.56 -1.97
CA ILE A 65 2.10 -8.27 -1.78
C ILE A 65 1.39 -7.73 -0.53
N ALA A 66 2.12 -7.52 0.56
CA ALA A 66 1.56 -6.93 1.78
C ALA A 66 1.00 -5.52 1.54
N ILE A 67 1.68 -4.69 0.75
CA ILE A 67 1.19 -3.38 0.34
C ILE A 67 -0.14 -3.53 -0.41
N GLY A 68 -0.20 -4.41 -1.40
CA GLY A 68 -1.42 -4.67 -2.17
C GLY A 68 -2.59 -5.13 -1.30
N GLU A 69 -2.35 -6.04 -0.38
CA GLU A 69 -3.36 -6.52 0.57
C GLU A 69 -3.79 -5.41 1.55
N GLY A 70 -2.85 -4.58 1.99
CA GLY A 70 -3.15 -3.41 2.82
C GLY A 70 -4.05 -2.40 2.11
N VAL A 71 -3.78 -2.11 0.85
CA VAL A 71 -4.62 -1.22 0.02
C VAL A 71 -6.01 -1.82 -0.17
N LYS A 72 -6.13 -3.13 -0.40
CA LYS A 72 -7.45 -3.82 -0.40
C LYS A 72 -8.20 -3.62 0.92
N GLY A 73 -7.48 -3.69 2.03
CA GLY A 73 -8.05 -3.45 3.35
C GLY A 73 -8.62 -2.04 3.49
N VAL A 74 -7.90 -1.02 3.06
CA VAL A 74 -8.38 0.37 3.03
C VAL A 74 -9.61 0.50 2.14
N ASP A 75 -9.57 -0.07 0.95
CA ASP A 75 -10.68 -0.04 0.00
C ASP A 75 -11.95 -0.65 0.61
N LYS A 76 -11.82 -1.82 1.23
CA LYS A 76 -12.93 -2.52 1.88
C LYS A 76 -13.50 -1.71 3.05
N LEU A 77 -12.63 -1.16 3.91
CA LEU A 77 -13.05 -0.38 5.09
C LEU A 77 -13.73 0.94 4.71
N THR A 78 -13.51 1.43 3.51
CA THR A 78 -14.10 2.68 2.99
C THR A 78 -15.21 2.42 1.97
N ASP A 79 -15.78 1.22 1.96
CA ASP A 79 -16.87 0.80 1.06
C ASP A 79 -16.55 1.01 -0.42
N LYS A 80 -15.28 0.81 -0.79
CA LYS A 80 -14.74 0.97 -2.15
C LYS A 80 -14.88 2.38 -2.72
N LYS A 81 -14.91 3.39 -1.85
CA LYS A 81 -15.16 4.79 -2.27
C LYS A 81 -13.92 5.67 -2.24
N TRP A 82 -13.05 5.52 -1.24
CA TRP A 82 -11.96 6.47 -0.99
C TRP A 82 -10.93 6.52 -2.12
N LEU A 83 -10.52 5.38 -2.64
CA LEU A 83 -9.48 5.32 -3.66
C LEU A 83 -9.93 5.98 -4.96
N SER A 84 -11.23 6.04 -5.22
CA SER A 84 -11.78 6.74 -6.39
C SER A 84 -11.55 8.24 -6.37
N PHE A 85 -11.30 8.83 -5.20
CA PHE A 85 -10.95 10.25 -5.09
C PHE A 85 -9.49 10.55 -5.48
N TYR A 86 -8.70 9.52 -5.73
CA TYR A 86 -7.29 9.62 -6.12
C TYR A 86 -7.06 8.87 -7.44
N PRO A 87 -7.66 9.37 -8.55
CA PRO A 87 -7.67 8.64 -9.83
C PRO A 87 -6.33 8.60 -10.56
N GLY A 88 -5.33 9.34 -10.09
CA GLY A 88 -3.99 9.34 -10.65
C GLY A 88 -3.19 8.09 -10.38
N MET A 89 -3.70 7.16 -9.55
CA MET A 89 -3.03 5.90 -9.22
C MET A 89 -3.81 4.70 -9.77
N ASP A 90 -3.10 3.73 -10.32
CA ASP A 90 -3.68 2.44 -10.73
C ASP A 90 -3.92 1.56 -9.50
N TRP A 91 -5.00 1.82 -8.78
CA TRP A 91 -5.35 1.08 -7.56
C TRP A 91 -5.63 -0.39 -7.84
N LYS A 92 -6.23 -0.71 -8.97
CA LYS A 92 -6.49 -2.08 -9.37
C LYS A 92 -5.18 -2.85 -9.53
N GLY A 93 -4.17 -2.23 -10.15
CA GLY A 93 -2.83 -2.81 -10.26
C GLY A 93 -2.16 -3.00 -8.91
N VAL A 94 -2.27 -2.02 -8.00
CA VAL A 94 -1.72 -2.13 -6.65
C VAL A 94 -2.38 -3.27 -5.87
N MET A 95 -3.71 -3.35 -5.88
CA MET A 95 -4.45 -4.43 -5.21
C MET A 95 -4.19 -5.80 -5.83
N GLY A 96 -3.86 -5.86 -7.12
CA GLY A 96 -3.51 -7.09 -7.84
C GLY A 96 -2.02 -7.39 -7.86
N MET A 97 -1.24 -6.83 -6.95
CA MET A 97 0.23 -6.95 -6.94
C MET A 97 0.72 -8.38 -6.98
N ARG A 98 0.07 -9.29 -6.25
CA ARG A 98 0.42 -10.71 -6.25
C ARG A 98 0.42 -11.31 -7.65
N ASP A 99 -0.66 -11.08 -8.42
CA ASP A 99 -0.79 -11.63 -9.77
C ASP A 99 0.16 -10.95 -10.76
N LYS A 100 0.53 -9.72 -10.48
CA LYS A 100 1.44 -8.94 -11.31
C LYS A 100 2.88 -9.45 -11.23
N ILE A 101 3.35 -9.83 -10.04
CA ILE A 101 4.77 -10.14 -9.78
C ILE A 101 5.08 -11.63 -9.67
N ALA A 102 4.07 -12.49 -9.50
CA ALA A 102 4.23 -13.94 -9.36
C ALA A 102 3.36 -14.65 -10.39
N HIS A 103 3.97 -15.28 -11.40
CA HIS A 103 3.25 -15.99 -12.47
C HIS A 103 2.81 -17.39 -12.03
N HIS A 104 3.62 -18.04 -11.20
CA HIS A 104 3.37 -19.29 -10.53
C HIS A 104 3.92 -19.21 -9.11
N TYR A 105 3.68 -20.20 -8.28
CA TYR A 105 4.04 -20.17 -6.84
C TYR A 105 5.50 -19.79 -6.56
N PHE A 106 6.43 -20.16 -7.44
CA PHE A 106 7.87 -19.94 -7.24
C PHE A 106 8.50 -19.10 -8.35
N ASP A 107 7.69 -18.59 -9.29
CA ASP A 107 8.17 -17.86 -10.46
C ASP A 107 7.92 -16.36 -10.29
N LEU A 108 8.89 -15.68 -9.69
CA LEU A 108 8.85 -14.24 -9.46
C LEU A 108 9.43 -13.49 -10.65
N ASP A 109 8.76 -12.43 -11.06
CA ASP A 109 9.16 -11.61 -12.21
C ASP A 109 10.05 -10.44 -11.77
N ALA A 110 11.36 -10.62 -11.83
CA ALA A 110 12.34 -9.62 -11.41
C ALA A 110 12.24 -8.31 -12.21
N GLU A 111 11.91 -8.39 -13.50
CA GLU A 111 11.75 -7.18 -14.33
C GLU A 111 10.55 -6.36 -13.90
N ILE A 112 9.42 -7.01 -13.67
CA ILE A 112 8.22 -6.33 -13.19
C ILE A 112 8.44 -5.76 -11.79
N VAL A 113 9.07 -6.50 -10.88
CA VAL A 113 9.39 -6.02 -9.53
C VAL A 113 10.27 -4.77 -9.60
N TYR A 114 11.31 -4.80 -10.42
CA TYR A 114 12.19 -3.65 -10.61
C TYR A 114 11.41 -2.43 -11.13
N ASP A 115 10.56 -2.64 -12.12
CA ASP A 115 9.74 -1.58 -12.71
C ASP A 115 8.76 -0.97 -11.69
N VAL A 116 8.10 -1.80 -10.90
CA VAL A 116 7.21 -1.37 -9.82
C VAL A 116 7.97 -0.48 -8.82
N ILE A 117 9.16 -0.89 -8.40
CA ILE A 117 9.96 -0.13 -7.44
C ILE A 117 10.40 1.21 -8.02
N LYS A 118 10.81 1.25 -9.27
CA LYS A 118 11.34 2.47 -9.89
C LYS A 118 10.26 3.45 -10.35
N HIS A 119 9.08 2.98 -10.73
CA HIS A 119 8.04 3.83 -11.32
C HIS A 119 6.76 3.90 -10.48
N ASP A 120 6.25 2.78 -9.99
CA ASP A 120 4.95 2.76 -9.31
C ASP A 120 5.05 3.16 -7.83
N LEU A 121 6.05 2.67 -7.10
CA LEU A 121 6.19 2.97 -5.68
C LEU A 121 6.43 4.45 -5.37
N PRO A 122 7.22 5.21 -6.13
CA PRO A 122 7.33 6.65 -5.88
C PRO A 122 6.01 7.38 -6.01
N LYS A 123 5.19 7.02 -7.02
CA LYS A 123 3.85 7.59 -7.19
C LYS A 123 2.93 7.20 -6.04
N LEU A 124 2.96 5.94 -5.63
CA LEU A 124 2.17 5.44 -4.52
C LEU A 124 2.53 6.18 -3.22
N LYS A 125 3.82 6.40 -2.98
CA LYS A 125 4.29 7.16 -1.82
C LYS A 125 3.66 8.55 -1.77
N ASP A 126 3.69 9.27 -2.88
CA ASP A 126 3.15 10.62 -2.97
C ASP A 126 1.64 10.65 -2.74
N VAL A 127 0.91 9.71 -3.34
CA VAL A 127 -0.54 9.60 -3.17
C VAL A 127 -0.91 9.23 -1.74
N LEU A 128 -0.18 8.30 -1.12
CA LEU A 128 -0.41 7.92 0.28
C LEU A 128 -0.18 9.10 1.23
N GLN A 129 0.84 9.92 0.96
CA GLN A 129 1.10 11.14 1.73
C GLN A 129 -0.07 12.12 1.61
N GLN A 130 -0.59 12.29 0.41
CA GLN A 130 -1.76 13.14 0.17
C GLN A 130 -2.99 12.63 0.93
N ILE A 131 -3.25 11.33 0.91
CA ILE A 131 -4.37 10.72 1.63
C ILE A 131 -4.23 10.98 3.14
N VAL A 132 -3.04 10.78 3.69
CA VAL A 132 -2.78 11.02 5.12
C VAL A 132 -2.99 12.48 5.48
N ASP A 133 -2.52 13.40 4.65
CA ASP A 133 -2.68 14.84 4.86
C ASP A 133 -4.16 15.26 4.79
N ASP A 134 -4.91 14.73 3.82
CA ASP A 134 -6.35 14.98 3.68
C ASP A 134 -7.13 14.48 4.91
N LEU A 135 -6.73 13.34 5.47
CA LEU A 135 -7.33 12.81 6.70
C LEU A 135 -7.10 13.72 7.91
N LYS A 136 -5.92 14.29 8.05
CA LYS A 136 -5.61 15.24 9.13
C LYS A 136 -6.49 16.48 9.04
N VAL A 137 -6.68 17.02 7.85
CA VAL A 137 -7.56 18.17 7.62
C VAL A 137 -9.00 17.82 7.99
N SER A 138 -9.51 16.67 7.56
CA SER A 138 -10.87 16.21 7.90
C SER A 138 -11.07 16.04 9.41
N ASN A 139 -10.08 15.51 10.11
CA ASN A 139 -10.15 15.30 11.56
C ASN A 139 -10.14 16.64 12.31
N GLN A 140 -9.39 17.64 11.82
CA GLN A 140 -9.38 18.98 12.40
C GLN A 140 -10.69 19.74 12.17
N ALA A 141 -11.39 19.48 11.08
CA ALA A 141 -12.66 20.12 10.77
C ALA A 141 -13.83 19.60 11.64
N ILE A 142 -13.66 18.46 12.33
CA ILE A 142 -14.67 17.87 13.22
C ILE A 142 -14.52 18.37 14.65
N ASP A 143 -13.36 18.87 15.02
CA ASP A 143 -13.06 19.50 16.32
C ASP A 143 -13.51 20.97 16.33
#